data_37b05cf337169eb5b7d2fc8e8532578d
#
_entry.id   37b05cf337169eb5b7d2fc8e8532578d
#
_cell.length_a   1.000
_cell.length_b   1.000
_cell.length_c   1.000
_cell.angle_alpha   90.00
_cell.angle_beta   90.00
_cell.angle_gamma   90.00
#
_symmetry.space_group_name_H-M   'P 1'
#
loop_
_entity.id
_entity.type
_entity.pdbx_description
1 polymer ?
#
loop_
_entity_poly.entity_id
_entity_poly.type
_entity_poly.pdbx_seq_one_letter_code
_entity_poly.pdbx_strand_id
1 'polypeptide(L)'
;MKITTSINSWKTLVKACAFTVGSLLISAPIQADETCQSPYMAKIVGQEDFVYVWTLGMEGLGDEQDKLVTVDVNPKSKNYGKVINSYSVGARNEAHHSGFTDDRKYLWAGGLDTNKIFIFDVHTDPAKPKLTKVIDDFVSKSGGVVGPHTTYALPGRMMITGLSNNKDHGGRTAMVEYSNKGEHITTHWTPTDGDLRGAVKSGNYADGYGYDVRVLPRRNAMFSSSFTGWSNYMMDFGKMLGDGEAMKRFGNTVVQWDLHARQPKKILDVPGAPLEIRCAWNPNHNYCFTTTALTSKIWLIYEDDKGQWQSKAVADIGDPSKIPLPVDISIQSDDNMLWVNTFMDGKTRAFD
;
A
#
# COMPACT_ATOMS: atom_id res chain seq x y z
N MET A 1 -80.64 37.22 -30.34
CA MET A 1 -80.05 37.39 -31.66
C MET A 1 -79.05 36.28 -31.88
N LYS A 2 -79.35 35.39 -32.82
CA LYS A 2 -78.53 34.20 -33.15
C LYS A 2 -77.28 34.60 -33.90
N ILE A 3 -76.15 33.95 -33.69
CA ILE A 3 -75.27 33.56 -34.75
C ILE A 3 -74.52 32.31 -34.29
N THR A 4 -74.70 31.25 -35.02
CA THR A 4 -74.01 29.99 -35.09
C THR A 4 -72.82 30.16 -35.99
N THR A 5 -71.63 29.58 -35.62
CA THR A 5 -70.68 29.16 -36.61
C THR A 5 -69.94 27.90 -36.14
N SER A 6 -69.93 26.95 -37.00
CA SER A 6 -69.31 25.65 -36.99
C SER A 6 -67.81 25.71 -36.98
N ILE A 7 -67.19 24.78 -36.34
CA ILE A 7 -65.76 24.58 -36.44
C ILE A 7 -65.38 23.13 -36.76
N ASN A 8 -64.67 23.01 -37.84
CA ASN A 8 -64.10 21.77 -38.34
C ASN A 8 -63.03 21.18 -37.44
N SER A 9 -63.12 19.88 -37.31
CA SER A 9 -62.13 18.99 -36.69
C SER A 9 -60.84 18.97 -37.52
N TRP A 10 -59.72 19.17 -36.83
CA TRP A 10 -58.43 18.66 -37.32
C TRP A 10 -57.89 17.73 -36.27
N LYS A 11 -57.95 16.46 -36.61
CA LYS A 11 -57.24 15.37 -35.87
C LYS A 11 -55.80 15.43 -36.30
N THR A 12 -54.94 15.93 -35.45
CA THR A 12 -53.49 15.77 -35.61
C THR A 12 -53.08 14.60 -34.74
N LEU A 13 -52.69 13.53 -35.40
CA LEU A 13 -52.08 12.35 -34.80
C LEU A 13 -50.68 12.71 -34.33
N VAL A 14 -50.48 12.92 -33.05
CA VAL A 14 -49.11 12.99 -32.48
C VAL A 14 -48.74 11.55 -32.14
N LYS A 15 -47.92 10.94 -32.98
CA LYS A 15 -47.21 9.71 -32.63
C LYS A 15 -46.16 10.05 -31.57
N ALA A 16 -46.43 9.69 -30.31
CA ALA A 16 -45.45 9.67 -29.28
C ALA A 16 -44.47 8.52 -29.54
N CYS A 17 -43.31 8.85 -30.10
CA CYS A 17 -42.16 7.95 -30.05
C CYS A 17 -41.64 7.93 -28.62
N ALA A 18 -42.06 6.93 -27.85
CA ALA A 18 -41.39 6.59 -26.59
C ALA A 18 -40.02 6.05 -26.92
N PHE A 19 -39.02 6.91 -26.86
CA PHE A 19 -37.61 6.50 -26.75
C PHE A 19 -37.41 5.93 -25.35
N THR A 20 -37.57 4.63 -25.21
CA THR A 20 -37.03 3.89 -24.08
C THR A 20 -35.50 3.92 -24.25
N VAL A 21 -34.88 4.92 -23.67
CA VAL A 21 -33.41 4.86 -23.39
C VAL A 21 -33.24 3.79 -22.30
N GLY A 22 -33.08 2.56 -22.74
CA GLY A 22 -32.57 1.52 -21.90
C GLY A 22 -31.18 1.96 -21.45
N SER A 23 -31.07 2.45 -20.23
CA SER A 23 -29.80 2.61 -19.54
C SER A 23 -29.22 1.19 -19.40
N LEU A 24 -28.46 0.76 -20.39
CA LEU A 24 -27.46 -0.28 -20.21
C LEU A 24 -26.48 0.30 -19.20
N LEU A 25 -26.72 0.03 -17.93
CA LEU A 25 -25.68 0.03 -16.93
C LEU A 25 -24.68 -1.05 -17.38
N ILE A 26 -23.74 -0.67 -18.24
CA ILE A 26 -22.51 -1.41 -18.40
C ILE A 26 -21.84 -1.24 -17.04
N SER A 27 -22.10 -2.18 -16.15
CA SER A 27 -21.17 -2.42 -15.03
C SER A 27 -19.84 -2.76 -15.70
N ALA A 28 -19.00 -1.75 -15.88
CA ALA A 28 -17.61 -2.01 -16.17
C ALA A 28 -17.14 -2.97 -15.06
N PRO A 29 -16.54 -4.12 -15.37
CA PRO A 29 -15.98 -4.96 -14.35
C PRO A 29 -15.03 -4.04 -13.57
N ILE A 30 -15.28 -3.88 -12.27
CA ILE A 30 -14.32 -3.27 -11.36
C ILE A 30 -13.17 -4.27 -11.38
N GLN A 31 -12.16 -3.98 -12.16
CA GLN A 31 -10.93 -4.75 -12.12
C GLN A 31 -10.36 -4.50 -10.72
N ALA A 32 -10.25 -5.59 -9.96
CA ALA A 32 -9.58 -5.57 -8.68
C ALA A 32 -8.12 -5.22 -8.97
N ASP A 33 -7.77 -3.97 -8.75
CA ASP A 33 -6.38 -3.55 -8.69
C ASP A 33 -5.75 -4.18 -7.45
N GLU A 34 -4.45 -4.49 -7.52
CA GLU A 34 -3.70 -5.03 -6.40
C GLU A 34 -3.87 -4.12 -5.16
N THR A 35 -4.09 -4.72 -4.01
CA THR A 35 -4.37 -4.01 -2.75
C THR A 35 -3.27 -3.05 -2.30
N CYS A 36 -2.07 -3.17 -2.87
CA CYS A 36 -0.93 -2.30 -2.62
C CYS A 36 -0.86 -1.08 -3.54
N GLN A 37 -1.79 -0.92 -4.48
CA GLN A 37 -1.70 0.13 -5.48
C GLN A 37 -2.14 1.50 -4.97
N SER A 38 -1.47 2.50 -5.49
CA SER A 38 -1.83 3.89 -5.26
C SER A 38 -3.02 4.31 -6.15
N PRO A 39 -3.96 5.13 -5.62
CA PRO A 39 -5.03 5.71 -6.43
C PRO A 39 -4.54 6.65 -7.54
N TYR A 40 -3.26 6.99 -7.55
CA TYR A 40 -2.64 7.80 -8.60
C TYR A 40 -2.12 6.99 -9.78
N MET A 41 -2.10 5.67 -9.68
CA MET A 41 -1.60 4.83 -10.77
C MET A 41 -2.53 4.84 -11.97
N ALA A 42 -1.96 4.78 -13.16
CA ALA A 42 -2.69 4.64 -14.41
C ALA A 42 -3.57 3.37 -14.37
N LYS A 43 -4.81 3.52 -14.79
CA LYS A 43 -5.75 2.38 -14.85
C LYS A 43 -5.28 1.38 -15.90
N ILE A 44 -5.44 0.11 -15.58
CA ILE A 44 -5.25 -0.97 -16.53
C ILE A 44 -6.43 -0.98 -17.49
N VAL A 45 -6.13 -1.05 -18.78
CA VAL A 45 -7.15 -1.13 -19.84
C VAL A 45 -6.88 -2.38 -20.67
N GLY A 46 -7.84 -3.30 -20.68
CA GLY A 46 -7.76 -4.54 -21.43
C GLY A 46 -7.26 -5.73 -20.61
N GLN A 47 -6.68 -6.70 -21.30
CA GLN A 47 -6.14 -7.93 -20.71
C GLN A 47 -4.76 -7.66 -20.11
N GLU A 48 -4.52 -8.11 -18.89
CA GLU A 48 -3.19 -8.21 -18.31
C GLU A 48 -2.58 -9.53 -18.73
N ASP A 49 -1.45 -9.46 -19.41
CA ASP A 49 -0.80 -10.63 -20.00
C ASP A 49 0.28 -11.22 -19.11
N PHE A 50 0.82 -10.45 -18.17
CA PHE A 50 1.96 -10.84 -17.34
C PHE A 50 1.75 -10.49 -15.88
N VAL A 51 2.22 -11.37 -15.00
CA VAL A 51 2.42 -11.10 -13.57
C VAL A 51 3.92 -11.11 -13.27
N TYR A 52 4.37 -10.13 -12.50
CA TYR A 52 5.73 -10.08 -12.01
C TYR A 52 5.78 -10.53 -10.56
N VAL A 53 6.71 -11.43 -10.28
CA VAL A 53 6.93 -11.96 -8.93
C VAL A 53 8.37 -11.61 -8.53
N TRP A 54 8.52 -10.81 -7.48
CA TRP A 54 9.80 -10.52 -6.87
C TRP A 54 10.12 -11.61 -5.86
N THR A 55 11.05 -12.51 -6.22
CA THR A 55 11.31 -13.75 -5.49
C THR A 55 12.57 -13.66 -4.65
N LEU A 56 12.46 -14.18 -3.43
CA LEU A 56 13.56 -14.28 -2.47
C LEU A 56 14.48 -15.46 -2.81
N GLY A 57 15.79 -15.22 -2.85
CA GLY A 57 16.80 -16.26 -2.88
C GLY A 57 16.91 -16.98 -1.53
N MET A 58 16.88 -18.31 -1.55
CA MET A 58 16.92 -19.13 -0.34
C MET A 58 18.22 -19.93 -0.30
N GLU A 59 18.87 -19.96 0.85
CA GLU A 59 20.06 -20.77 1.09
C GLU A 59 19.81 -22.24 0.78
N GLY A 60 20.69 -22.86 0.02
CA GLY A 60 20.57 -24.26 -0.44
C GLY A 60 19.59 -24.48 -1.60
N LEU A 61 18.96 -23.45 -2.15
CA LEU A 61 18.01 -23.55 -3.27
C LEU A 61 18.52 -22.79 -4.51
N GLY A 62 18.79 -23.51 -5.58
CA GLY A 62 19.18 -22.94 -6.87
C GLY A 62 20.48 -22.14 -6.79
N ASP A 63 20.46 -20.88 -7.25
CA ASP A 63 21.58 -19.95 -7.22
C ASP A 63 21.53 -18.97 -6.03
N GLU A 64 20.55 -19.13 -5.14
CA GLU A 64 20.36 -18.35 -3.92
C GLU A 64 20.21 -16.83 -4.16
N GLN A 65 19.81 -16.42 -5.36
CA GLN A 65 19.70 -15.02 -5.76
C GLN A 65 18.26 -14.55 -5.82
N ASP A 66 18.02 -13.31 -5.46
CA ASP A 66 16.73 -12.67 -5.69
C ASP A 66 16.50 -12.43 -7.19
N LYS A 67 15.25 -12.61 -7.64
CA LYS A 67 14.90 -12.54 -9.05
C LYS A 67 13.57 -11.85 -9.28
N LEU A 68 13.49 -11.08 -10.36
CA LEU A 68 12.22 -10.70 -10.94
C LEU A 68 11.78 -11.77 -11.95
N VAL A 69 10.70 -12.46 -11.62
CA VAL A 69 10.14 -13.53 -12.45
C VAL A 69 8.92 -13.02 -13.19
N THR A 70 8.81 -13.31 -14.48
CA THR A 70 7.64 -13.00 -15.30
C THR A 70 6.86 -14.27 -15.58
N VAL A 71 5.57 -14.26 -15.22
CA VAL A 71 4.63 -15.34 -15.50
C VAL A 71 3.65 -14.90 -16.57
N ASP A 72 3.43 -15.71 -17.59
CA ASP A 72 2.41 -15.48 -18.61
C ASP A 72 1.04 -15.82 -18.01
N VAL A 73 0.16 -14.83 -17.92
CA VAL A 73 -1.21 -14.97 -17.38
C VAL A 73 -2.28 -14.69 -18.43
N ASN A 74 -1.90 -14.55 -19.71
CA ASN A 74 -2.88 -14.45 -20.78
C ASN A 74 -3.58 -15.79 -20.99
N PRO A 75 -4.90 -15.90 -20.74
CA PRO A 75 -5.63 -17.19 -20.84
C PRO A 75 -5.66 -17.76 -22.26
N LYS A 76 -5.32 -16.96 -23.27
CA LYS A 76 -5.24 -17.39 -24.66
C LYS A 76 -3.82 -17.82 -25.08
N SER A 77 -2.83 -17.64 -24.22
CA SER A 77 -1.45 -17.99 -24.51
C SER A 77 -1.20 -19.48 -24.30
N LYS A 78 -0.38 -20.07 -25.17
CA LYS A 78 0.13 -21.45 -24.97
C LYS A 78 1.05 -21.58 -23.75
N ASN A 79 1.52 -20.47 -23.22
CA ASN A 79 2.38 -20.40 -22.04
C ASN A 79 1.63 -19.98 -20.77
N TYR A 80 0.29 -19.93 -20.79
CA TYR A 80 -0.50 -19.57 -19.63
C TYR A 80 -0.06 -20.34 -18.37
N GLY A 81 0.16 -19.59 -17.28
CA GLY A 81 0.63 -20.12 -16.00
C GLY A 81 2.11 -20.51 -15.94
N LYS A 82 2.90 -20.24 -17.00
CA LYS A 82 4.33 -20.59 -17.04
C LYS A 82 5.21 -19.37 -16.75
N VAL A 83 6.32 -19.63 -16.08
CA VAL A 83 7.44 -18.70 -16.04
C VAL A 83 8.05 -18.58 -17.43
N ILE A 84 8.07 -17.37 -17.98
CA ILE A 84 8.61 -17.08 -19.32
C ILE A 84 9.90 -16.28 -19.29
N ASN A 85 10.20 -15.62 -18.17
CA ASN A 85 11.44 -14.89 -17.96
C ASN A 85 11.80 -14.88 -16.46
N SER A 86 13.10 -14.82 -16.18
CA SER A 86 13.65 -14.64 -14.83
C SER A 86 14.89 -13.78 -14.92
N TYR A 87 14.90 -12.67 -14.20
CA TYR A 87 16.02 -11.75 -14.13
C TYR A 87 16.61 -11.76 -12.73
N SER A 88 17.86 -12.26 -12.57
CA SER A 88 18.58 -12.24 -11.31
C SER A 88 19.23 -10.87 -11.05
N VAL A 89 19.23 -10.42 -9.79
CA VAL A 89 19.96 -9.24 -9.36
C VAL A 89 21.34 -9.55 -8.76
N GLY A 90 21.81 -10.79 -8.91
CA GLY A 90 23.18 -11.21 -8.64
C GLY A 90 23.50 -11.56 -7.18
N ALA A 91 22.55 -11.43 -6.27
CA ALA A 91 22.69 -11.78 -4.84
C ALA A 91 21.32 -11.93 -4.17
N ARG A 92 21.31 -12.49 -2.95
CA ARG A 92 20.22 -12.36 -2.01
C ARG A 92 20.26 -10.96 -1.38
N ASN A 93 19.15 -10.25 -1.42
CA ASN A 93 18.99 -8.90 -0.88
C ASN A 93 17.81 -8.80 0.08
N GLU A 94 17.14 -9.89 0.38
CA GLU A 94 15.82 -9.95 1.00
C GLU A 94 14.77 -9.29 0.12
N ALA A 95 14.40 -9.97 -1.00
CA ALA A 95 13.31 -9.56 -1.88
C ALA A 95 12.02 -9.42 -1.06
N HIS A 96 11.47 -8.21 -0.96
CA HIS A 96 10.38 -7.90 -0.06
C HIS A 96 9.20 -7.27 -0.81
N HIS A 97 9.03 -5.96 -0.77
CA HIS A 97 7.96 -5.29 -1.49
C HIS A 97 8.38 -4.81 -2.87
N SER A 98 7.40 -4.73 -3.76
CA SER A 98 7.55 -4.09 -5.07
C SER A 98 6.33 -3.23 -5.38
N GLY A 99 6.49 -2.24 -6.26
CA GLY A 99 5.41 -1.36 -6.69
C GLY A 99 5.73 -0.69 -8.02
N PHE A 100 4.70 -0.45 -8.82
CA PHE A 100 4.83 0.27 -10.08
C PHE A 100 4.90 1.79 -9.86
N THR A 101 5.53 2.50 -10.79
CA THR A 101 5.36 3.95 -10.93
C THR A 101 3.92 4.29 -11.32
N ASP A 102 3.51 5.55 -11.11
CA ASP A 102 2.15 6.02 -11.43
C ASP A 102 1.77 5.82 -12.91
N ASP A 103 2.74 5.87 -13.83
CA ASP A 103 2.57 5.59 -15.25
C ASP A 103 2.75 4.11 -15.63
N ARG A 104 2.99 3.22 -14.64
CA ARG A 104 3.22 1.77 -14.78
C ARG A 104 4.38 1.37 -15.71
N LYS A 105 5.30 2.29 -16.01
CA LYS A 105 6.43 1.98 -16.89
C LYS A 105 7.58 1.29 -16.19
N TYR A 106 7.71 1.52 -14.89
CA TYR A 106 8.78 0.93 -14.09
C TYR A 106 8.20 0.19 -12.90
N LEU A 107 8.81 -0.95 -12.59
CA LEU A 107 8.60 -1.69 -11.35
C LEU A 107 9.78 -1.45 -10.43
N TRP A 108 9.51 -0.97 -9.24
CA TRP A 108 10.47 -0.79 -8.17
C TRP A 108 10.42 -1.96 -7.22
N ALA A 109 11.54 -2.59 -6.92
CA ALA A 109 11.63 -3.78 -6.09
C ALA A 109 12.65 -3.58 -4.97
N GLY A 110 12.22 -3.74 -3.74
CA GLY A 110 13.06 -3.52 -2.55
C GLY A 110 13.92 -4.74 -2.23
N GLY A 111 15.19 -4.49 -1.92
CA GLY A 111 16.11 -5.42 -1.27
C GLY A 111 16.32 -4.96 0.16
N LEU A 112 15.50 -5.46 1.08
CA LEU A 112 15.33 -4.93 2.43
C LEU A 112 16.62 -4.97 3.24
N ASP A 113 17.31 -6.13 3.29
CA ASP A 113 18.53 -6.34 4.07
C ASP A 113 19.71 -5.50 3.58
N THR A 114 19.81 -5.31 2.28
CA THR A 114 20.93 -4.59 1.64
C THR A 114 20.67 -3.11 1.47
N ASN A 115 19.47 -2.63 1.83
CA ASN A 115 19.05 -1.25 1.63
C ASN A 115 19.11 -0.79 0.16
N LYS A 116 18.92 -1.71 -0.78
CA LYS A 116 18.93 -1.43 -2.21
C LYS A 116 17.51 -1.39 -2.76
N ILE A 117 17.34 -0.65 -3.85
CA ILE A 117 16.10 -0.65 -4.62
C ILE A 117 16.45 -0.87 -6.09
N PHE A 118 15.81 -1.83 -6.70
CA PHE A 118 16.00 -2.22 -8.09
C PHE A 118 14.86 -1.67 -8.94
N ILE A 119 15.18 -0.96 -10.03
CA ILE A 119 14.19 -0.34 -10.92
C ILE A 119 14.24 -1.06 -12.27
N PHE A 120 13.15 -1.72 -12.61
CA PHE A 120 12.98 -2.46 -13.85
C PHE A 120 12.09 -1.70 -14.84
N ASP A 121 12.53 -1.59 -16.09
CA ASP A 121 11.66 -1.20 -17.20
C ASP A 121 10.77 -2.39 -17.56
N VAL A 122 9.47 -2.21 -17.37
CA VAL A 122 8.43 -3.19 -17.68
C VAL A 122 7.53 -2.74 -18.83
N HIS A 123 7.86 -1.61 -19.45
CA HIS A 123 7.08 -1.01 -20.54
C HIS A 123 7.63 -1.37 -21.92
N THR A 124 8.96 -1.33 -22.08
CA THR A 124 9.61 -1.57 -23.37
C THR A 124 9.42 -3.01 -23.86
N ASP A 125 9.58 -3.98 -22.98
CA ASP A 125 9.29 -5.40 -23.24
C ASP A 125 8.70 -6.02 -21.95
N PRO A 126 7.35 -5.99 -21.80
CA PRO A 126 6.70 -6.51 -20.60
C PRO A 126 6.96 -8.00 -20.34
N ALA A 127 7.22 -8.79 -21.38
CA ALA A 127 7.56 -10.20 -21.22
C ALA A 127 8.97 -10.42 -20.64
N LYS A 128 9.86 -9.45 -20.83
CA LYS A 128 11.29 -9.53 -20.44
C LYS A 128 11.77 -8.21 -19.81
N PRO A 129 11.29 -7.89 -18.60
CA PRO A 129 11.74 -6.69 -17.87
C PRO A 129 13.25 -6.56 -17.79
N LYS A 130 13.75 -5.33 -17.86
CA LYS A 130 15.19 -5.05 -17.79
C LYS A 130 15.48 -4.18 -16.58
N LEU A 131 16.48 -4.54 -15.80
CA LEU A 131 17.01 -3.67 -14.75
C LEU A 131 17.64 -2.44 -15.40
N THR A 132 17.15 -1.25 -15.03
CA THR A 132 17.61 0.03 -15.56
C THR A 132 18.44 0.82 -14.55
N LYS A 133 18.19 0.61 -13.26
CA LYS A 133 18.90 1.31 -12.19
C LYS A 133 18.88 0.49 -10.90
N VAL A 134 19.94 0.61 -10.14
CA VAL A 134 19.99 0.21 -8.73
C VAL A 134 20.23 1.48 -7.90
N ILE A 135 19.39 1.73 -6.92
CA ILE A 135 19.65 2.70 -5.86
C ILE A 135 20.36 1.94 -4.77
N ASP A 136 21.66 2.16 -4.61
CA ASP A 136 22.53 1.53 -3.61
C ASP A 136 23.04 2.53 -2.56
N ASP A 137 22.63 3.78 -2.71
CA ASP A 137 22.95 4.89 -1.82
C ASP A 137 21.75 5.37 -0.97
N PHE A 138 20.70 4.53 -0.83
CA PHE A 138 19.48 4.85 -0.11
C PHE A 138 19.74 5.39 1.30
N VAL A 139 20.58 4.71 2.07
CA VAL A 139 20.89 5.09 3.46
C VAL A 139 21.54 6.46 3.53
N SER A 140 22.55 6.71 2.68
CA SER A 140 23.28 7.99 2.70
C SER A 140 22.43 9.14 2.18
N LYS A 141 21.66 8.95 1.12
CA LYS A 141 20.81 9.99 0.52
C LYS A 141 19.61 10.34 1.40
N SER A 142 19.04 9.36 2.08
CA SER A 142 17.94 9.59 3.00
C SER A 142 18.34 10.23 4.33
N GLY A 143 19.64 10.29 4.64
CA GLY A 143 20.15 10.79 5.93
C GLY A 143 20.17 9.73 7.04
N GLY A 144 20.22 8.44 6.69
CA GLY A 144 20.40 7.33 7.63
C GLY A 144 19.15 6.43 7.77
N VAL A 145 18.13 6.58 6.95
CA VAL A 145 16.98 5.66 6.93
C VAL A 145 17.44 4.29 6.41
N VAL A 146 17.01 3.23 7.07
CA VAL A 146 17.29 1.83 6.70
C VAL A 146 16.01 1.03 6.50
N GLY A 147 16.14 -0.09 5.80
CA GLY A 147 15.04 -0.99 5.51
C GLY A 147 14.00 -0.36 4.59
N PRO A 148 14.31 -0.10 3.29
CA PRO A 148 13.32 0.36 2.33
C PRO A 148 12.22 -0.69 2.20
N HIS A 149 11.00 -0.36 2.65
CA HIS A 149 9.92 -1.32 2.78
C HIS A 149 8.87 -1.11 1.69
N THR A 150 7.84 -0.30 1.95
CA THR A 150 6.79 -0.05 0.97
C THR A 150 7.29 0.85 -0.14
N THR A 151 7.00 0.48 -1.38
CA THR A 151 7.18 1.32 -2.57
C THR A 151 5.81 1.80 -3.05
N TYR A 152 5.54 3.10 -2.96
CA TYR A 152 4.22 3.64 -3.21
C TYR A 152 4.23 4.78 -4.23
N ALA A 153 3.45 4.64 -5.29
CA ALA A 153 3.40 5.63 -6.36
C ALA A 153 2.64 6.90 -5.94
N LEU A 154 3.23 8.05 -6.26
CA LEU A 154 2.61 9.37 -6.22
C LEU A 154 2.78 10.01 -7.61
N PRO A 155 2.06 11.09 -7.95
CA PRO A 155 2.22 11.71 -9.27
C PRO A 155 3.66 12.07 -9.60
N GLY A 156 4.26 11.37 -10.57
CA GLY A 156 5.63 11.58 -11.03
C GLY A 156 6.73 11.18 -10.07
N ARG A 157 6.42 10.41 -8.99
CA ARG A 157 7.39 10.04 -7.96
C ARG A 157 7.01 8.77 -7.19
N MET A 158 7.98 8.21 -6.49
CA MET A 158 7.81 7.09 -5.59
C MET A 158 8.07 7.53 -4.15
N MET A 159 7.18 7.13 -3.24
CA MET A 159 7.36 7.22 -1.80
C MET A 159 7.85 5.87 -1.27
N ILE A 160 8.92 5.88 -0.51
CA ILE A 160 9.51 4.68 0.11
C ILE A 160 9.44 4.86 1.62
N THR A 161 8.86 3.90 2.33
CA THR A 161 8.93 3.88 3.79
C THR A 161 10.23 3.23 4.24
N GLY A 162 10.84 3.76 5.28
CA GLY A 162 11.96 3.13 5.94
C GLY A 162 11.54 2.47 7.24
N LEU A 163 12.01 1.26 7.52
CA LEU A 163 11.69 0.59 8.78
C LEU A 163 12.25 1.32 9.99
N SER A 164 13.48 1.85 9.89
CA SER A 164 14.16 2.47 11.02
C SER A 164 15.31 3.39 10.57
N ASN A 165 16.22 3.65 11.47
CA ASN A 165 17.42 4.46 11.27
C ASN A 165 18.67 3.67 11.68
N ASN A 166 19.76 3.82 10.91
CA ASN A 166 21.01 3.06 11.12
C ASN A 166 21.86 3.54 12.31
N LYS A 167 21.54 4.68 12.91
CA LYS A 167 22.28 5.22 14.07
C LYS A 167 21.72 4.75 15.39
N ASP A 168 20.42 4.55 15.41
CA ASP A 168 19.66 4.12 16.58
C ASP A 168 18.60 3.12 16.13
N HIS A 169 18.85 1.85 16.36
CA HIS A 169 17.93 0.77 16.03
C HIS A 169 16.62 0.92 16.80
N GLY A 170 15.63 1.52 16.19
CA GLY A 170 14.36 1.86 16.80
C GLY A 170 14.21 3.35 17.07
N GLY A 171 15.15 4.15 16.57
CA GLY A 171 15.04 5.60 16.59
C GLY A 171 14.24 6.15 15.42
N ARG A 172 14.47 7.43 15.12
CA ARG A 172 13.77 8.19 14.09
C ARG A 172 13.83 7.52 12.72
N THR A 173 12.69 7.34 12.08
CA THR A 173 12.56 6.90 10.68
C THR A 173 11.90 7.97 9.80
N ALA A 174 11.75 7.67 8.51
CA ALA A 174 11.18 8.60 7.55
C ALA A 174 10.51 7.88 6.37
N MET A 175 9.75 8.66 5.63
CA MET A 175 9.37 8.35 4.25
C MET A 175 10.29 9.12 3.30
N VAL A 176 10.77 8.47 2.25
CA VAL A 176 11.75 9.03 1.32
C VAL A 176 11.13 9.13 -0.07
N GLU A 177 11.14 10.32 -0.67
CA GLU A 177 10.63 10.53 -2.03
C GLU A 177 11.76 10.50 -3.06
N TYR A 178 11.50 9.76 -4.14
CA TYR A 178 12.31 9.70 -5.34
C TYR A 178 11.50 10.07 -6.58
N SER A 179 12.14 10.60 -7.61
CA SER A 179 11.53 10.69 -8.95
C SER A 179 11.29 9.28 -9.51
N ASN A 180 10.38 9.12 -10.48
CA ASN A 180 10.18 7.84 -11.18
C ASN A 180 11.46 7.28 -11.82
N LYS A 181 12.50 8.10 -11.96
CA LYS A 181 13.83 7.71 -12.48
C LYS A 181 14.84 7.36 -11.40
N GLY A 182 14.42 7.34 -10.12
CA GLY A 182 15.29 6.99 -9.00
C GLY A 182 16.25 8.09 -8.58
N GLU A 183 15.89 9.36 -8.71
CA GLU A 183 16.63 10.49 -8.17
C GLU A 183 16.01 10.89 -6.84
N HIS A 184 16.82 10.96 -5.78
CA HIS A 184 16.34 11.38 -4.46
C HIS A 184 15.80 12.81 -4.51
N ILE A 185 14.60 13.01 -3.98
CA ILE A 185 13.95 14.32 -3.90
C ILE A 185 14.06 14.88 -2.49
N THR A 186 13.54 14.13 -1.50
CA THR A 186 13.49 14.61 -0.11
C THR A 186 13.20 13.45 0.86
N THR A 187 13.46 13.72 2.15
CA THR A 187 13.19 12.79 3.26
C THR A 187 12.24 13.47 4.24
N HIS A 188 11.10 12.82 4.54
CA HIS A 188 10.07 13.29 5.45
C HIS A 188 10.15 12.50 6.75
N TRP A 189 10.74 13.10 7.77
CA TRP A 189 10.97 12.47 9.06
C TRP A 189 9.69 12.32 9.87
N THR A 190 9.54 11.18 10.56
CA THR A 190 8.46 11.00 11.54
C THR A 190 8.69 11.90 12.75
N PRO A 191 7.61 12.43 13.36
CA PRO A 191 7.70 13.40 14.48
C PRO A 191 7.98 12.67 15.81
N THR A 192 9.23 12.25 16.01
CA THR A 192 9.68 11.48 17.20
C THR A 192 10.38 12.31 18.25
N ASP A 193 10.76 13.56 17.94
CA ASP A 193 11.53 14.45 18.82
C ASP A 193 10.95 15.86 18.91
N GLY A 194 11.59 16.70 19.71
CA GLY A 194 11.19 18.07 19.96
C GLY A 194 11.17 18.95 18.71
N ASP A 195 12.08 18.70 17.75
CA ASP A 195 12.19 19.51 16.53
C ASP A 195 10.99 19.30 15.60
N LEU A 196 10.48 18.08 15.56
CA LEU A 196 9.32 17.73 14.75
C LEU A 196 7.99 17.86 15.49
N ARG A 197 8.01 17.91 16.82
CA ARG A 197 6.82 17.98 17.66
C ARG A 197 5.92 19.17 17.33
N GLY A 198 6.48 20.30 17.00
CA GLY A 198 5.73 21.51 16.61
C GLY A 198 4.82 21.30 15.39
N ALA A 199 5.11 20.30 14.55
CA ALA A 199 4.30 19.92 13.41
C ALA A 199 3.05 19.11 13.79
N VAL A 200 3.03 18.53 15.01
CA VAL A 200 1.96 17.63 15.47
C VAL A 200 1.17 18.28 16.60
N LYS A 201 -0.05 18.67 16.34
CA LYS A 201 -0.92 19.37 17.33
C LYS A 201 -1.45 18.47 18.45
N SER A 202 -1.41 17.14 18.28
CA SER A 202 -1.92 16.17 19.26
C SER A 202 -1.08 16.07 20.54
N GLY A 203 0.16 16.54 20.52
CA GLY A 203 1.06 16.47 21.65
C GLY A 203 1.78 15.13 21.87
N ASN A 204 1.42 14.09 21.14
CA ASN A 204 2.05 12.78 21.17
C ASN A 204 3.24 12.71 20.20
N TYR A 205 4.08 11.70 20.38
CA TYR A 205 5.19 11.39 19.48
C TYR A 205 4.92 10.10 18.71
N ALA A 206 5.43 10.01 17.50
CA ALA A 206 5.52 8.75 16.79
C ALA A 206 6.63 7.87 17.37
N ASP A 207 6.53 6.57 17.15
CA ASP A 207 7.49 5.59 17.70
C ASP A 207 8.88 5.66 17.05
N GLY A 208 8.98 6.23 15.85
CA GLY A 208 10.23 6.26 15.10
C GLY A 208 10.51 5.01 14.27
N TYR A 209 9.58 4.10 14.21
CA TYR A 209 9.58 2.96 13.30
C TYR A 209 8.65 3.23 12.13
N GLY A 210 8.89 2.58 10.99
CA GLY A 210 8.02 2.68 9.82
C GLY A 210 7.64 1.30 9.33
N TYR A 211 6.60 1.24 8.51
CA TYR A 211 6.21 0.03 7.80
C TYR A 211 5.52 0.39 6.49
N ASP A 212 4.28 0.81 6.53
CA ASP A 212 3.46 1.05 5.34
C ASP A 212 3.08 2.53 5.17
N VAL A 213 2.67 2.91 3.96
CA VAL A 213 2.11 4.22 3.64
C VAL A 213 0.92 4.09 2.70
N ARG A 214 -0.17 4.79 3.02
CA ARG A 214 -1.37 4.87 2.15
C ARG A 214 -1.93 6.27 2.12
N VAL A 215 -2.63 6.60 1.03
CA VAL A 215 -3.18 7.94 0.80
C VAL A 215 -4.67 7.92 0.53
N LEU A 216 -5.35 8.96 0.99
CA LEU A 216 -6.71 9.33 0.62
C LEU A 216 -6.69 10.73 -0.03
N PRO A 217 -6.51 10.83 -1.35
CA PRO A 217 -6.26 12.12 -2.03
C PRO A 217 -7.37 13.14 -1.83
N ARG A 218 -8.63 12.72 -1.86
CA ARG A 218 -9.79 13.61 -1.67
C ARG A 218 -9.88 14.22 -0.28
N ARG A 219 -9.21 13.61 0.71
CA ARG A 219 -9.14 14.10 2.08
C ARG A 219 -7.84 14.80 2.40
N ASN A 220 -6.95 14.94 1.42
CA ASN A 220 -5.60 15.45 1.65
C ASN A 220 -4.92 14.73 2.83
N ALA A 221 -5.18 13.42 2.94
CA ALA A 221 -4.69 12.60 4.04
C ALA A 221 -3.73 11.52 3.53
N MET A 222 -2.71 11.26 4.33
CA MET A 222 -1.77 10.16 4.16
C MET A 222 -1.53 9.55 5.54
N PHE A 223 -1.32 8.23 5.58
CA PHE A 223 -1.09 7.49 6.82
C PHE A 223 0.17 6.66 6.69
N SER A 224 0.99 6.65 7.73
CA SER A 224 2.12 5.72 7.84
C SER A 224 2.03 4.95 9.14
N SER A 225 2.25 3.64 9.06
CA SER A 225 2.25 2.73 10.21
C SER A 225 3.65 2.52 10.76
N SER A 226 3.71 1.89 11.93
CA SER A 226 4.92 1.72 12.73
C SER A 226 5.01 0.28 13.22
N PHE A 227 5.99 -0.48 12.75
CA PHE A 227 6.11 -1.89 13.13
C PHE A 227 7.15 -2.11 14.22
N THR A 228 8.45 -2.14 13.86
CA THR A 228 9.51 -2.45 14.81
C THR A 228 10.85 -1.85 14.38
N GLY A 229 11.79 -1.76 15.34
CA GLY A 229 13.14 -1.31 15.09
C GLY A 229 13.95 -2.26 14.23
N TRP A 230 14.96 -1.74 13.53
CA TRP A 230 15.82 -2.49 12.63
C TRP A 230 16.52 -3.67 13.32
N SER A 231 16.98 -3.49 14.56
CA SER A 231 17.59 -4.58 15.32
C SER A 231 16.66 -5.76 15.56
N ASN A 232 15.37 -5.52 15.79
CA ASN A 232 14.38 -6.58 15.94
C ASN A 232 14.16 -7.31 14.63
N TYR A 233 14.05 -6.56 13.53
CA TYR A 233 13.84 -7.14 12.21
C TYR A 233 14.97 -8.11 11.83
N MET A 234 16.20 -7.79 12.18
CA MET A 234 17.39 -8.62 11.91
C MET A 234 17.60 -9.76 12.90
N MET A 235 16.75 -9.88 13.96
CA MET A 235 16.84 -10.98 14.93
C MET A 235 16.10 -12.22 14.44
N ASP A 236 16.56 -13.38 14.90
CA ASP A 236 15.75 -14.59 14.86
C ASP A 236 14.42 -14.37 15.60
N PHE A 237 13.31 -14.72 14.95
CA PHE A 237 11.97 -14.42 15.46
C PHE A 237 11.70 -15.04 16.86
N GLY A 238 12.12 -16.29 17.08
CA GLY A 238 11.93 -16.95 18.37
C GLY A 238 12.73 -16.30 19.49
N LYS A 239 13.97 -15.88 19.19
CA LYS A 239 14.80 -15.14 20.14
C LYS A 239 14.21 -13.76 20.43
N MET A 240 13.70 -13.08 19.43
CA MET A 240 13.07 -11.76 19.57
C MET A 240 11.87 -11.81 20.53
N LEU A 241 10.98 -12.81 20.39
CA LEU A 241 9.82 -12.97 21.29
C LEU A 241 10.21 -13.26 22.75
N GLY A 242 11.37 -13.87 22.96
CA GLY A 242 11.91 -14.14 24.30
C GLY A 242 12.72 -12.99 24.92
N ASP A 243 13.01 -11.94 24.16
CA ASP A 243 13.83 -10.80 24.58
C ASP A 243 12.94 -9.62 25.02
N GLY A 244 12.90 -9.36 26.34
CA GLY A 244 12.11 -8.27 26.91
C GLY A 244 12.52 -6.87 26.44
N GLU A 245 13.77 -6.65 26.03
CA GLU A 245 14.21 -5.38 25.46
C GLU A 245 13.79 -5.28 23.98
N ALA A 246 13.82 -6.36 23.22
CA ALA A 246 13.29 -6.39 21.87
C ALA A 246 11.78 -6.09 21.87
N MET A 247 11.04 -6.64 22.81
CA MET A 247 9.59 -6.42 22.91
C MET A 247 9.22 -4.95 23.18
N LYS A 248 10.11 -4.14 23.74
CA LYS A 248 9.92 -2.69 23.92
C LYS A 248 10.13 -1.88 22.64
N ARG A 249 10.71 -2.47 21.61
CA ARG A 249 11.02 -1.81 20.34
C ARG A 249 9.97 -2.04 19.24
N PHE A 250 8.74 -2.38 19.63
CA PHE A 250 7.61 -2.43 18.72
C PHE A 250 6.81 -1.14 18.74
N GLY A 251 6.34 -0.75 17.56
CA GLY A 251 5.54 0.46 17.37
C GLY A 251 4.11 0.34 17.90
N ASN A 252 3.52 1.49 18.20
CA ASN A 252 2.17 1.61 18.75
C ASN A 252 1.38 2.76 18.11
N THR A 253 1.88 3.30 16.99
CA THR A 253 1.31 4.50 16.41
C THR A 253 1.11 4.40 14.90
N VAL A 254 0.13 5.15 14.41
CA VAL A 254 -0.03 5.51 13.00
C VAL A 254 0.03 7.02 12.91
N VAL A 255 0.83 7.55 12.01
CA VAL A 255 0.93 9.00 11.78
C VAL A 255 -0.01 9.39 10.66
N GLN A 256 -0.89 10.34 10.92
CA GLN A 256 -1.68 11.01 9.91
C GLN A 256 -0.93 12.26 9.43
N TRP A 257 -0.77 12.38 8.12
CA TRP A 257 -0.06 13.46 7.44
C TRP A 257 -1.01 14.27 6.55
N ASP A 258 -0.67 15.53 6.36
CA ASP A 258 -1.16 16.29 5.21
C ASP A 258 -0.48 15.74 3.94
N LEU A 259 -1.26 15.19 3.03
CA LEU A 259 -0.73 14.55 1.83
C LEU A 259 0.02 15.54 0.92
N HIS A 260 -0.50 16.76 0.74
CA HIS A 260 0.12 17.72 -0.16
C HIS A 260 1.31 18.44 0.46
N ALA A 261 1.19 18.83 1.73
CA ALA A 261 2.26 19.52 2.45
C ALA A 261 3.34 18.57 2.98
N ARG A 262 3.09 17.25 3.04
CA ARG A 262 3.99 16.26 3.67
C ARG A 262 4.30 16.59 5.14
N GLN A 263 3.33 17.19 5.82
CA GLN A 263 3.47 17.57 7.23
C GLN A 263 2.67 16.62 8.12
N PRO A 264 3.26 16.09 9.21
CA PRO A 264 2.51 15.31 10.17
C PRO A 264 1.45 16.19 10.86
N LYS A 265 0.24 15.66 11.01
CA LYS A 265 -0.90 16.38 11.59
C LYS A 265 -1.37 15.78 12.90
N LYS A 266 -1.36 14.47 13.01
CA LYS A 266 -1.86 13.75 14.17
C LYS A 266 -1.15 12.42 14.35
N ILE A 267 -0.93 12.04 15.59
CA ILE A 267 -0.51 10.71 15.99
C ILE A 267 -1.76 9.98 16.47
N LEU A 268 -2.02 8.80 15.91
CA LEU A 268 -3.10 7.90 16.27
C LEU A 268 -2.54 6.74 17.06
N ASP A 269 -3.12 6.45 18.23
CA ASP A 269 -2.74 5.31 19.04
C ASP A 269 -3.28 4.02 18.42
N VAL A 270 -2.38 3.12 18.07
CA VAL A 270 -2.66 1.79 17.48
C VAL A 270 -1.70 0.78 18.12
N PRO A 271 -1.85 0.47 19.40
CA PRO A 271 -0.87 -0.34 20.13
C PRO A 271 -0.82 -1.79 19.65
N GLY A 272 0.40 -2.32 19.59
CA GLY A 272 0.67 -3.72 19.29
C GLY A 272 1.28 -3.98 17.93
N ALA A 273 2.13 -3.08 17.43
CA ALA A 273 2.86 -3.21 16.17
C ALA A 273 1.95 -3.17 14.93
N PRO A 274 1.43 -1.99 14.56
CA PRO A 274 0.62 -1.83 13.34
C PRO A 274 1.48 -2.05 12.09
N LEU A 275 0.94 -2.86 11.17
CA LEU A 275 1.60 -3.28 9.94
C LEU A 275 0.99 -2.57 8.72
N GLU A 276 0.51 -3.35 7.77
CA GLU A 276 -0.09 -2.88 6.54
C GLU A 276 -1.34 -2.03 6.79
N ILE A 277 -1.50 -0.97 6.01
CA ILE A 277 -2.71 -0.14 5.99
C ILE A 277 -3.42 -0.37 4.66
N ARG A 278 -4.74 -0.50 4.69
CA ARG A 278 -5.55 -0.52 3.47
C ARG A 278 -6.71 0.44 3.62
N CYS A 279 -6.83 1.34 2.67
CA CYS A 279 -7.91 2.32 2.64
C CYS A 279 -9.02 1.86 1.72
N ALA A 280 -10.24 2.31 2.00
CA ALA A 280 -11.41 2.00 1.19
C ALA A 280 -11.21 2.41 -0.28
N TRP A 281 -11.72 1.59 -1.19
CA TRP A 281 -11.68 1.82 -2.63
C TRP A 281 -12.67 2.89 -3.08
N ASN A 282 -13.85 2.90 -2.43
CA ASN A 282 -14.85 3.91 -2.71
C ASN A 282 -14.36 5.28 -2.23
N PRO A 283 -14.21 6.25 -3.15
CA PRO A 283 -13.68 7.56 -2.80
C PRO A 283 -14.58 8.39 -1.87
N ASN A 284 -15.80 7.94 -1.61
CA ASN A 284 -16.69 8.57 -0.64
C ASN A 284 -16.51 8.00 0.78
N HIS A 285 -15.76 6.91 0.91
CA HIS A 285 -15.45 6.30 2.20
C HIS A 285 -14.16 6.91 2.76
N ASN A 286 -14.22 7.45 3.98
CA ASN A 286 -13.12 8.12 4.66
C ASN A 286 -12.59 7.24 5.79
N TYR A 287 -12.14 6.02 5.45
CA TYR A 287 -11.55 5.11 6.41
C TYR A 287 -10.46 4.24 5.80
N CYS A 288 -9.62 3.74 6.68
CA CYS A 288 -8.63 2.71 6.41
C CYS A 288 -8.66 1.68 7.53
N PHE A 289 -8.11 0.50 7.25
CA PHE A 289 -7.87 -0.53 8.26
C PHE A 289 -6.37 -0.82 8.37
N THR A 290 -5.97 -1.25 9.56
CA THR A 290 -4.65 -1.86 9.80
C THR A 290 -4.79 -2.99 10.80
N THR A 291 -3.83 -3.89 10.81
CA THR A 291 -3.75 -4.96 11.81
C THR A 291 -2.58 -4.71 12.75
N THR A 292 -2.68 -5.24 13.98
CA THR A 292 -1.59 -5.18 14.95
C THR A 292 -1.07 -6.58 15.24
N ALA A 293 0.22 -6.81 14.94
CA ALA A 293 0.87 -8.11 14.98
C ALA A 293 0.82 -8.76 16.37
N LEU A 294 1.15 -8.01 17.41
CA LEU A 294 1.29 -8.53 18.77
C LEU A 294 -0.04 -8.64 19.52
N THR A 295 -0.99 -7.76 19.22
CA THR A 295 -2.30 -7.76 19.90
C THR A 295 -3.39 -8.43 19.09
N SER A 296 -3.07 -8.85 17.84
CA SER A 296 -3.98 -9.60 16.97
C SER A 296 -5.35 -8.94 16.79
N LYS A 297 -5.34 -7.65 16.48
CA LYS A 297 -6.57 -6.86 16.30
C LYS A 297 -6.64 -6.21 14.92
N ILE A 298 -7.87 -5.99 14.47
CA ILE A 298 -8.17 -5.07 13.37
C ILE A 298 -8.47 -3.71 13.97
N TRP A 299 -7.80 -2.69 13.44
CA TRP A 299 -8.02 -1.28 13.79
C TRP A 299 -8.62 -0.54 12.62
N LEU A 300 -9.68 0.23 12.90
CA LEU A 300 -10.28 1.18 11.98
C LEU A 300 -9.65 2.56 12.22
N ILE A 301 -9.15 3.16 11.15
CA ILE A 301 -8.70 4.55 11.06
C ILE A 301 -9.79 5.28 10.28
N TYR A 302 -10.45 6.26 10.86
CA TYR A 302 -11.61 6.90 10.26
C TYR A 302 -11.68 8.38 10.57
N GLU A 303 -12.40 9.12 9.73
CA GLU A 303 -12.74 10.51 9.96
C GLU A 303 -14.07 10.59 10.69
N ASP A 304 -14.08 11.28 11.83
CA ASP A 304 -15.30 11.49 12.61
C ASP A 304 -16.18 12.63 12.04
N ASP A 305 -17.38 12.81 12.60
CA ASP A 305 -18.33 13.85 12.16
C ASP A 305 -17.80 15.29 12.27
N LYS A 306 -16.69 15.49 12.98
CA LYS A 306 -16.01 16.78 13.11
C LYS A 306 -14.85 16.94 12.14
N GLY A 307 -14.67 15.96 11.23
CA GLY A 307 -13.55 15.93 10.29
C GLY A 307 -12.20 15.64 10.95
N GLN A 308 -12.19 14.98 12.11
CA GLN A 308 -10.98 14.60 12.82
C GLN A 308 -10.68 13.13 12.65
N TRP A 309 -9.45 12.79 12.31
CA TRP A 309 -9.02 11.41 12.20
C TRP A 309 -8.90 10.75 13.57
N GLN A 310 -9.40 9.54 13.67
CA GLN A 310 -9.45 8.73 14.89
C GLN A 310 -9.01 7.30 14.59
N SER A 311 -8.68 6.54 15.63
CA SER A 311 -8.39 5.10 15.58
C SER A 311 -9.19 4.36 16.64
N LYS A 312 -9.66 3.16 16.32
CA LYS A 312 -10.29 2.26 17.29
C LYS A 312 -10.12 0.79 16.87
N ALA A 313 -9.93 -0.10 17.83
CA ALA A 313 -9.99 -1.53 17.58
C ALA A 313 -11.43 -1.93 17.30
N VAL A 314 -11.66 -2.74 16.25
CA VAL A 314 -13.01 -3.16 15.81
C VAL A 314 -13.22 -4.66 15.85
N ALA A 315 -12.16 -5.46 15.77
CA ALA A 315 -12.26 -6.92 15.87
C ALA A 315 -10.98 -7.56 16.40
N ASP A 316 -11.13 -8.73 17.00
CA ASP A 316 -10.02 -9.63 17.32
C ASP A 316 -9.79 -10.62 16.16
N ILE A 317 -8.53 -10.95 15.90
CA ILE A 317 -8.14 -11.86 14.83
C ILE A 317 -7.78 -13.21 15.44
N GLY A 318 -8.66 -14.19 15.30
CA GLY A 318 -8.48 -15.52 15.89
C GLY A 318 -8.53 -15.51 17.42
N ASP A 319 -7.64 -16.26 18.04
CA ASP A 319 -7.46 -16.29 19.50
C ASP A 319 -6.25 -15.40 19.88
N PRO A 320 -6.46 -14.21 20.45
CA PRO A 320 -5.36 -13.30 20.76
C PRO A 320 -4.34 -13.87 21.75
N SER A 321 -4.75 -14.81 22.60
CA SER A 321 -3.85 -15.47 23.58
C SER A 321 -2.78 -16.36 22.91
N LYS A 322 -3.02 -16.76 21.66
CA LYS A 322 -2.10 -17.55 20.83
C LYS A 322 -1.28 -16.72 19.86
N ILE A 323 -1.48 -15.41 19.87
CA ILE A 323 -0.80 -14.44 19.00
C ILE A 323 -0.73 -14.97 17.56
N PRO A 324 -1.86 -15.04 16.79
CA PRO A 324 -1.85 -15.51 15.41
C PRO A 324 -0.96 -14.68 14.49
N LEU A 325 -0.56 -13.50 14.93
CA LEU A 325 0.37 -12.58 14.26
C LEU A 325 -0.10 -12.21 12.85
N PRO A 326 -1.12 -11.33 12.74
CA PRO A 326 -1.55 -10.81 11.44
C PRO A 326 -0.43 -9.99 10.81
N VAL A 327 -0.17 -10.22 9.53
CA VAL A 327 0.94 -9.61 8.80
C VAL A 327 0.50 -8.86 7.56
N ASP A 328 -0.61 -9.25 6.96
CA ASP A 328 -1.15 -8.58 5.77
C ASP A 328 -2.67 -8.45 5.83
N ILE A 329 -3.19 -7.44 5.17
CA ILE A 329 -4.59 -7.08 5.13
C ILE A 329 -4.96 -6.60 3.73
N SER A 330 -6.12 -7.02 3.23
CA SER A 330 -6.66 -6.62 1.93
C SER A 330 -8.13 -6.26 2.06
N ILE A 331 -8.57 -5.25 1.32
CA ILE A 331 -9.98 -4.87 1.21
C ILE A 331 -10.47 -5.28 -0.17
N GLN A 332 -11.62 -5.94 -0.22
CA GLN A 332 -12.30 -6.25 -1.48
C GLN A 332 -12.65 -4.96 -2.22
N SER A 333 -12.67 -5.00 -3.56
CA SER A 333 -12.86 -3.81 -4.38
C SER A 333 -14.20 -3.08 -4.22
N ASP A 334 -15.20 -3.73 -3.62
CA ASP A 334 -16.50 -3.16 -3.25
C ASP A 334 -16.60 -2.70 -1.79
N ASP A 335 -15.49 -2.76 -1.06
CA ASP A 335 -15.34 -2.42 0.36
C ASP A 335 -16.16 -3.30 1.33
N ASN A 336 -16.72 -4.43 0.89
CA ASN A 336 -17.59 -5.27 1.71
C ASN A 336 -16.88 -6.33 2.53
N MET A 337 -15.65 -6.70 2.13
CA MET A 337 -14.89 -7.76 2.79
C MET A 337 -13.47 -7.32 3.09
N LEU A 338 -13.00 -7.67 4.27
CA LEU A 338 -11.63 -7.50 4.70
C LEU A 338 -10.98 -8.87 4.86
N TRP A 339 -9.82 -9.07 4.25
CA TRP A 339 -9.04 -10.29 4.30
C TRP A 339 -7.77 -10.07 5.11
N VAL A 340 -7.46 -10.98 6.03
CA VAL A 340 -6.30 -10.90 6.90
C VAL A 340 -5.53 -12.20 6.87
N ASN A 341 -4.23 -12.11 6.59
CA ASN A 341 -3.30 -13.24 6.66
C ASN A 341 -2.58 -13.24 8.00
N THR A 342 -2.45 -14.41 8.61
CA THR A 342 -1.78 -14.59 9.90
C THR A 342 -0.60 -15.54 9.77
N PHE A 343 0.57 -15.10 10.26
CA PHE A 343 1.85 -15.78 10.08
C PHE A 343 1.97 -17.05 10.93
N MET A 344 1.57 -16.97 12.22
CA MET A 344 1.83 -18.07 13.19
C MET A 344 0.94 -19.28 12.98
N ASP A 345 -0.28 -19.11 12.49
CA ASP A 345 -1.21 -20.23 12.28
C ASP A 345 -1.50 -20.51 10.78
N GLY A 346 -0.87 -19.78 9.87
CA GLY A 346 -0.94 -19.99 8.43
C GLY A 346 -2.35 -19.85 7.85
N LYS A 347 -3.19 -18.96 8.38
CA LYS A 347 -4.59 -18.81 7.97
C LYS A 347 -4.83 -17.49 7.27
N THR A 348 -5.78 -17.52 6.34
CA THR A 348 -6.45 -16.33 5.82
C THR A 348 -7.86 -16.27 6.41
N ARG A 349 -8.23 -15.11 6.95
CA ARG A 349 -9.53 -14.84 7.56
C ARG A 349 -10.24 -13.74 6.82
N ALA A 350 -11.58 -13.88 6.70
CA ALA A 350 -12.45 -12.88 6.09
C ALA A 350 -13.34 -12.26 7.17
N PHE A 351 -13.57 -10.96 7.05
CA PHE A 351 -14.44 -10.15 7.90
C PHE A 351 -15.35 -9.31 7.00
N ASP A 352 -16.63 -9.26 7.32
CA ASP A 352 -17.67 -8.42 6.68
C ASP A 352 -17.96 -7.16 7.50
#